data_0dbfb83882b74a56464c1ea7dc2b0c17
#
_entry.id   0dbfb83882b74a56464c1ea7dc2b0c17
#
_cell.length_a   1.000
_cell.length_b   1.000
_cell.length_c   1.000
_cell.angle_alpha   90.00
_cell.angle_beta   90.00
_cell.angle_gamma   90.00
#
_symmetry.space_group_name_H-M   'P 1'
#
loop_
_entity.id
_entity.type
_entity.pdbx_description
1 polymer ?
#
loop_
_entity_poly.entity_id
_entity_poly.type
_entity_poly.pdbx_seq_one_letter_code
_entity_poly.pdbx_strand_id
1 'polypeptide(L)'
;GQYHGWLKENVGSHIIRRCNIHHCEQGGIIGRMGGVFSVIEDNHIHHINNMMELGGAEIAGIKLHAAIDVIFRRNYIHHCTMGIWCDWEAQGTRITQNLFHDNQLPPYAKQLKGGMMSQDLFVEVGHGPTLIDNNILLSEASLRMATQGVAMVHNLICGALTCVGDGTGPRYTPYHIPHRTEVMGFMTILHGDDRFYNNIFVQKW
;
A
#
# COMPACT_ATOMS: atom_id res chain seq x y z
N GLY A 1 -8.97 -10.69 -21.06
CA GLY A 1 -7.96 -11.27 -21.92
C GLY A 1 -6.58 -11.02 -21.37
N GLN A 2 -5.74 -12.06 -21.31
CA GLN A 2 -4.34 -11.89 -20.90
C GLN A 2 -3.65 -10.96 -21.90
N TYR A 3 -3.03 -9.92 -21.40
CA TYR A 3 -2.07 -9.15 -22.19
C TYR A 3 -0.85 -10.04 -22.42
N HIS A 4 -0.61 -10.47 -23.63
CA HIS A 4 0.54 -11.32 -24.00
C HIS A 4 1.90 -10.75 -23.61
N GLY A 5 1.98 -9.47 -23.27
CA GLY A 5 3.21 -8.83 -22.78
C GLY A 5 3.37 -8.79 -21.26
N TRP A 6 2.33 -9.12 -20.48
CA TRP A 6 2.40 -9.06 -19.01
C TRP A 6 2.75 -10.42 -18.41
N LEU A 7 3.92 -10.90 -18.75
CA LEU A 7 4.50 -12.14 -18.26
C LEU A 7 5.72 -11.82 -17.38
N LYS A 8 6.00 -12.67 -16.42
CA LYS A 8 7.12 -12.50 -15.46
C LYS A 8 8.46 -12.24 -16.16
N GLU A 9 8.65 -12.82 -17.32
CA GLU A 9 9.88 -12.71 -18.13
C GLU A 9 10.00 -11.34 -18.83
N ASN A 10 8.90 -10.60 -18.93
CA ASN A 10 8.81 -9.40 -19.75
C ASN A 10 8.63 -8.12 -18.93
N VAL A 11 8.18 -8.22 -17.67
CA VAL A 11 7.81 -7.06 -16.88
C VAL A 11 8.28 -7.15 -15.44
N GLY A 12 8.42 -6.00 -14.80
CA GLY A 12 8.74 -5.92 -13.38
C GLY A 12 10.22 -6.07 -13.06
N SER A 13 10.49 -6.60 -11.87
CA SER A 13 11.85 -6.84 -11.36
C SER A 13 12.70 -5.55 -11.25
N HIS A 14 12.03 -4.41 -11.04
CA HIS A 14 12.73 -3.14 -10.82
C HIS A 14 13.35 -3.09 -9.43
N ILE A 15 14.50 -2.44 -9.33
CA ILE A 15 15.16 -2.15 -8.05
C ILE A 15 15.26 -0.63 -7.92
N ILE A 16 14.50 -0.06 -6.96
CA ILE A 16 14.57 1.36 -6.62
C ILE A 16 15.14 1.44 -5.22
N ARG A 17 16.35 1.97 -5.09
CA ARG A 17 17.05 2.00 -3.80
C ARG A 17 17.91 3.22 -3.58
N ARG A 18 18.04 3.62 -2.31
CA ARG A 18 18.92 4.70 -1.86
C ARG A 18 18.68 6.02 -2.60
N CYS A 19 17.39 6.27 -2.91
CA CYS A 19 16.95 7.51 -3.53
C CYS A 19 16.35 8.45 -2.49
N ASN A 20 16.51 9.74 -2.71
CA ASN A 20 15.74 10.78 -2.01
C ASN A 20 14.70 11.33 -2.99
N ILE A 21 13.41 11.00 -2.74
CA ILE A 21 12.29 11.33 -3.63
C ILE A 21 11.37 12.28 -2.88
N HIS A 22 11.27 13.51 -3.34
CA HIS A 22 10.56 14.52 -2.58
C HIS A 22 10.01 15.67 -3.41
N HIS A 23 9.11 16.43 -2.79
CA HIS A 23 8.47 17.61 -3.38
C HIS A 23 7.79 17.32 -4.72
N CYS A 24 7.15 16.15 -4.79
CA CYS A 24 6.28 15.79 -5.90
C CYS A 24 4.83 16.06 -5.53
N GLU A 25 3.97 16.25 -6.52
CA GLU A 25 2.56 16.49 -6.22
C GLU A 25 1.78 15.17 -6.12
N GLN A 26 1.56 14.47 -7.18
CA GLN A 26 0.66 13.32 -7.17
C GLN A 26 1.30 12.07 -6.55
N GLY A 27 2.56 11.79 -6.83
CA GLY A 27 3.19 10.59 -6.32
C GLY A 27 4.70 10.59 -6.41
N GLY A 28 5.33 9.88 -5.49
CA GLY A 28 6.78 9.67 -5.51
C GLY A 28 7.18 8.54 -6.44
N ILE A 29 6.63 7.35 -6.23
CA ILE A 29 6.81 6.17 -7.07
C ILE A 29 5.43 5.66 -7.46
N ILE A 30 5.12 5.71 -8.73
CA ILE A 30 3.84 5.22 -9.25
C ILE A 30 4.11 4.06 -10.20
N GLY A 31 3.48 2.94 -9.93
CA GLY A 31 3.51 1.77 -10.79
C GLY A 31 2.10 1.30 -11.10
N ARG A 32 1.85 1.07 -12.38
CA ARG A 32 0.69 0.33 -12.81
C ARG A 32 1.07 -1.16 -12.84
N MET A 33 0.59 -1.95 -13.70
CA MET A 33 0.84 -3.40 -13.76
C MET A 33 2.33 -3.80 -13.96
N GLY A 34 3.20 -2.87 -14.29
CA GLY A 34 4.63 -3.11 -14.46
C GLY A 34 5.45 -3.15 -13.16
N GLY A 35 4.86 -2.83 -12.01
CA GLY A 35 5.60 -2.80 -10.73
C GLY A 35 5.84 -4.17 -10.10
N VAL A 36 5.38 -5.25 -10.68
CA VAL A 36 5.47 -6.62 -10.15
C VAL A 36 6.91 -7.09 -9.92
N PHE A 37 7.13 -7.98 -8.96
CA PHE A 37 8.43 -8.59 -8.62
C PHE A 37 9.55 -7.62 -8.27
N SER A 38 9.19 -6.40 -7.91
CA SER A 38 10.14 -5.30 -7.69
C SER A 38 10.56 -5.17 -6.24
N VAL A 39 11.71 -4.55 -6.02
CA VAL A 39 12.23 -4.22 -4.68
C VAL A 39 12.37 -2.71 -4.58
N ILE A 40 11.69 -2.13 -3.59
CA ILE A 40 11.76 -0.71 -3.28
C ILE A 40 12.34 -0.60 -1.87
N GLU A 41 13.61 -0.20 -1.76
CA GLU A 41 14.35 -0.32 -0.51
C GLU A 41 15.28 0.86 -0.21
N ASP A 42 15.47 1.12 1.08
CA ASP A 42 16.43 2.11 1.58
C ASP A 42 16.21 3.52 0.97
N ASN A 43 14.98 3.87 0.64
CA ASN A 43 14.65 5.18 0.09
C ASN A 43 14.15 6.13 1.19
N HIS A 44 14.39 7.42 0.98
CA HIS A 44 13.77 8.50 1.72
C HIS A 44 12.73 9.16 0.82
N ILE A 45 11.44 9.04 1.17
CA ILE A 45 10.32 9.53 0.37
C ILE A 45 9.50 10.48 1.22
N HIS A 46 9.40 11.75 0.79
CA HIS A 46 8.76 12.74 1.62
C HIS A 46 8.19 13.94 0.86
N HIS A 47 7.27 14.65 1.49
CA HIS A 47 6.61 15.82 0.91
C HIS A 47 5.99 15.49 -0.45
N ILE A 48 5.20 14.42 -0.48
CA ILE A 48 4.39 14.05 -1.64
C ILE A 48 2.98 14.60 -1.46
N ASN A 49 2.45 15.26 -2.46
CA ASN A 49 1.40 16.26 -2.42
C ASN A 49 1.91 17.51 -1.67
N ASN A 50 3.06 17.99 -2.11
CA ASN A 50 3.83 19.03 -1.42
C ASN A 50 3.04 20.33 -1.19
N MET A 51 2.26 20.74 -2.17
CA MET A 51 1.41 21.94 -2.05
C MET A 51 0.13 21.66 -1.27
N MET A 52 -0.14 20.41 -0.91
CA MET A 52 -1.34 20.00 -0.17
C MET A 52 -2.64 20.43 -0.85
N GLU A 53 -2.66 20.46 -2.16
CA GLU A 53 -3.81 20.87 -2.98
C GLU A 53 -4.57 19.70 -3.59
N LEU A 54 -3.93 18.56 -3.71
CA LEU A 54 -4.54 17.38 -4.27
C LEU A 54 -5.27 16.58 -3.20
N GLY A 55 -6.48 16.20 -3.46
CA GLY A 55 -7.33 15.48 -2.51
C GLY A 55 -8.11 14.33 -3.15
N GLY A 56 -7.66 13.80 -4.21
CA GLY A 56 -8.32 12.69 -4.90
C GLY A 56 -7.64 11.34 -4.69
N ALA A 57 -7.99 10.42 -5.55
CA ALA A 57 -7.30 9.15 -5.69
C ALA A 57 -5.89 9.33 -6.27
N GLU A 58 -5.08 8.30 -6.23
CA GLU A 58 -3.76 8.23 -6.86
C GLU A 58 -2.66 9.09 -6.20
N ILE A 59 -2.81 9.46 -4.93
CA ILE A 59 -1.85 10.32 -4.22
C ILE A 59 -1.16 9.52 -3.12
N ALA A 60 0.12 9.18 -3.32
CA ALA A 60 0.90 8.46 -2.32
C ALA A 60 2.41 8.64 -2.50
N GLY A 61 3.17 8.40 -1.44
CA GLY A 61 4.62 8.23 -1.53
C GLY A 61 5.00 7.13 -2.50
N ILE A 62 4.37 5.97 -2.33
CA ILE A 62 4.48 4.84 -3.27
C ILE A 62 3.07 4.31 -3.55
N LYS A 63 2.71 4.17 -4.82
CA LYS A 63 1.45 3.54 -5.22
C LYS A 63 1.67 2.54 -6.34
N LEU A 64 1.26 1.30 -6.12
CA LEU A 64 1.32 0.24 -7.12
C LEU A 64 -0.03 -0.44 -7.28
N HIS A 65 -0.50 -0.53 -8.53
CA HIS A 65 -1.50 -1.53 -8.91
C HIS A 65 -0.81 -2.86 -9.20
N ALA A 66 -1.45 -3.95 -8.84
CA ALA A 66 -0.92 -5.30 -9.01
C ALA A 66 0.46 -5.46 -8.37
N ALA A 67 0.55 -5.15 -7.08
CA ALA A 67 1.77 -5.37 -6.31
C ALA A 67 1.96 -6.87 -6.06
N ILE A 68 2.33 -7.62 -7.10
CA ILE A 68 2.58 -9.06 -7.01
C ILE A 68 4.06 -9.29 -6.69
N ASP A 69 4.33 -10.01 -5.58
CA ASP A 69 5.68 -10.31 -5.10
C ASP A 69 6.60 -9.07 -5.00
N VAL A 70 6.04 -7.95 -4.57
CA VAL A 70 6.80 -6.73 -4.35
C VAL A 70 7.31 -6.67 -2.92
N ILE A 71 8.54 -6.22 -2.75
CA ILE A 71 9.14 -6.00 -1.44
C ILE A 71 9.37 -4.51 -1.22
N PHE A 72 8.71 -3.96 -0.21
CA PHE A 72 8.95 -2.61 0.29
C PHE A 72 9.70 -2.72 1.61
N ARG A 73 10.97 -2.36 1.65
CA ARG A 73 11.76 -2.52 2.87
C ARG A 73 12.71 -1.37 3.18
N ARG A 74 12.82 -1.06 4.48
CA ARG A 74 13.75 -0.05 4.99
C ARG A 74 13.62 1.30 4.32
N ASN A 75 12.38 1.67 3.96
CA ASN A 75 12.10 3.01 3.46
C ASN A 75 11.72 3.91 4.63
N TYR A 76 12.09 5.18 4.53
CA TYR A 76 11.68 6.24 5.42
C TYR A 76 10.68 7.14 4.69
N ILE A 77 9.41 7.12 5.11
CA ILE A 77 8.30 7.75 4.37
C ILE A 77 7.52 8.67 5.29
N HIS A 78 7.49 9.96 4.97
CA HIS A 78 6.81 10.94 5.81
C HIS A 78 6.32 12.18 5.05
N HIS A 79 5.39 12.93 5.66
CA HIS A 79 4.81 14.13 5.06
C HIS A 79 4.26 13.86 3.65
N CYS A 80 3.64 12.70 3.48
CA CYS A 80 2.89 12.34 2.28
C CYS A 80 1.40 12.35 2.61
N THR A 81 0.53 12.46 1.62
CA THR A 81 -0.89 12.24 1.86
C THR A 81 -1.14 10.78 2.22
N MET A 82 -0.49 9.88 1.53
CA MET A 82 -0.46 8.45 1.85
C MET A 82 0.97 7.93 1.74
N GLY A 83 1.37 7.02 2.61
CA GLY A 83 2.71 6.44 2.57
C GLY A 83 2.83 5.41 1.45
N ILE A 84 2.39 4.18 1.67
CA ILE A 84 2.36 3.12 0.65
C ILE A 84 0.90 2.72 0.40
N TRP A 85 0.54 2.69 -0.86
CA TRP A 85 -0.75 2.21 -1.34
C TRP A 85 -0.57 1.02 -2.29
N CYS A 86 -0.90 -0.17 -1.81
CA CYS A 86 -1.05 -1.36 -2.64
C CYS A 86 -2.49 -1.40 -3.13
N ASP A 87 -2.70 -0.84 -4.32
CA ASP A 87 -4.01 -0.72 -4.94
C ASP A 87 -4.24 -1.89 -5.89
N TRP A 88 -5.33 -2.57 -5.70
CA TRP A 88 -5.76 -3.73 -6.47
C TRP A 88 -4.69 -4.80 -6.69
N GLU A 89 -5.07 -6.04 -6.45
CA GLU A 89 -4.32 -7.23 -6.82
C GLU A 89 -2.95 -7.40 -6.12
N ALA A 90 -2.80 -6.81 -4.91
CA ALA A 90 -1.62 -7.13 -4.11
C ALA A 90 -1.65 -8.60 -3.70
N GLN A 91 -0.59 -9.34 -4.05
CA GLN A 91 -0.48 -10.78 -3.79
C GLN A 91 1.00 -11.18 -3.63
N GLY A 92 1.33 -11.88 -2.55
CA GLY A 92 2.72 -12.24 -2.25
C GLY A 92 3.61 -11.07 -1.82
N THR A 93 3.01 -9.92 -1.55
CA THR A 93 3.72 -8.68 -1.24
C THR A 93 4.18 -8.65 0.21
N ARG A 94 5.37 -8.08 0.44
CA ARG A 94 5.91 -7.86 1.78
C ARG A 94 6.27 -6.39 2.01
N ILE A 95 5.77 -5.85 3.12
CA ILE A 95 6.08 -4.49 3.59
C ILE A 95 6.79 -4.63 4.94
N THR A 96 8.10 -4.35 4.99
CA THR A 96 8.91 -4.69 6.15
C THR A 96 9.95 -3.64 6.51
N GLN A 97 10.19 -3.43 7.80
CA GLN A 97 11.25 -2.55 8.32
C GLN A 97 11.17 -1.10 7.83
N ASN A 98 9.98 -0.60 7.52
CA ASN A 98 9.79 0.78 7.10
C ASN A 98 9.44 1.66 8.30
N LEU A 99 9.77 2.94 8.21
CA LEU A 99 9.39 3.98 9.16
C LEU A 99 8.46 4.97 8.48
N PHE A 100 7.31 5.21 9.12
CA PHE A 100 6.31 6.16 8.67
C PHE A 100 5.97 7.16 9.77
N HIS A 101 5.82 8.44 9.42
CA HIS A 101 5.24 9.44 10.30
C HIS A 101 4.70 10.64 9.53
N ASP A 102 3.83 11.40 10.17
CA ASP A 102 3.29 12.67 9.63
C ASP A 102 2.68 12.55 8.22
N ASN A 103 2.20 11.37 7.85
CA ASN A 103 1.41 11.22 6.64
C ASN A 103 -0.02 11.66 6.93
N GLN A 104 -0.50 12.67 6.20
CA GLN A 104 -1.77 13.31 6.52
C GLN A 104 -2.49 13.89 5.31
N LEU A 105 -3.80 14.00 5.44
CA LEU A 105 -4.62 14.70 4.47
C LEU A 105 -4.31 16.20 4.43
N PRO A 106 -4.45 16.82 3.27
CA PRO A 106 -4.50 18.28 3.19
C PRO A 106 -5.52 18.86 4.18
N PRO A 107 -5.27 20.03 4.77
CA PRO A 107 -6.16 20.62 5.78
C PRO A 107 -7.60 20.79 5.31
N TYR A 108 -7.82 21.18 4.07
CA TYR A 108 -9.16 21.35 3.51
C TYR A 108 -9.87 20.00 3.29
N ALA A 109 -9.12 18.95 3.01
CA ALA A 109 -9.66 17.62 2.73
C ALA A 109 -10.30 17.00 3.97
N LYS A 110 -9.84 17.37 5.16
CA LYS A 110 -10.43 16.93 6.44
C LYS A 110 -11.89 17.41 6.60
N GLN A 111 -12.28 18.43 5.89
CA GLN A 111 -13.63 19.00 5.94
C GLN A 111 -14.59 18.39 4.93
N LEU A 112 -14.08 17.66 3.94
CA LEU A 112 -14.90 17.06 2.91
C LEU A 112 -15.52 15.76 3.43
N LYS A 113 -16.83 15.65 3.29
CA LYS A 113 -17.56 14.42 3.64
C LYS A 113 -17.28 13.37 2.58
N GLY A 114 -16.63 12.30 2.98
CA GLY A 114 -16.49 11.07 2.21
C GLY A 114 -15.29 11.01 1.25
N GLY A 115 -14.57 9.94 1.32
CA GLY A 115 -13.68 9.47 0.27
C GLY A 115 -12.23 9.86 0.30
N MET A 116 -11.82 10.85 1.08
CA MET A 116 -10.42 11.17 1.20
C MET A 116 -9.76 10.41 2.34
N MET A 117 -8.63 9.83 2.06
CA MET A 117 -7.92 8.94 2.98
C MET A 117 -6.47 9.37 3.13
N SER A 118 -5.98 9.24 4.35
CA SER A 118 -4.57 9.38 4.66
C SER A 118 -4.18 8.24 5.57
N GLN A 119 -3.19 7.49 5.19
CA GLN A 119 -2.64 6.39 5.98
C GLN A 119 -1.14 6.25 5.73
N ASP A 120 -0.45 5.64 6.70
CA ASP A 120 0.90 5.14 6.44
C ASP A 120 0.85 4.02 5.41
N LEU A 121 -0.09 3.10 5.56
CA LEU A 121 -0.29 1.97 4.66
C LEU A 121 -1.76 1.82 4.26
N PHE A 122 -2.00 1.60 2.98
CA PHE A 122 -3.30 1.19 2.46
C PHE A 122 -3.14 -0.05 1.57
N VAL A 123 -3.84 -1.12 1.93
CA VAL A 123 -3.93 -2.34 1.12
C VAL A 123 -5.37 -2.49 0.66
N GLU A 124 -5.58 -2.41 -0.64
CA GLU A 124 -6.90 -2.33 -1.26
C GLU A 124 -7.12 -3.44 -2.28
N VAL A 125 -8.27 -4.07 -2.20
CA VAL A 125 -8.83 -5.02 -3.19
C VAL A 125 -7.82 -6.07 -3.66
N GLY A 126 -7.26 -6.82 -2.70
CA GLY A 126 -6.34 -7.92 -2.95
C GLY A 126 -6.83 -9.22 -2.31
N HIS A 127 -6.38 -10.34 -2.84
CA HIS A 127 -6.66 -11.65 -2.27
C HIS A 127 -5.63 -12.10 -1.23
N GLY A 128 -4.54 -11.34 -1.09
CA GLY A 128 -3.41 -11.77 -0.27
C GLY A 128 -2.63 -12.94 -0.92
N PRO A 129 -1.64 -13.47 -0.21
CA PRO A 129 -1.19 -12.98 1.08
C PRO A 129 -0.44 -11.65 1.00
N THR A 130 -0.57 -10.83 2.02
CA THR A 130 0.26 -9.64 2.22
C THR A 130 0.88 -9.70 3.60
N LEU A 131 2.20 -9.66 3.68
CA LEU A 131 2.92 -9.65 4.95
C LEU A 131 3.38 -8.23 5.29
N ILE A 132 2.95 -7.72 6.45
CA ILE A 132 3.34 -6.42 6.98
C ILE A 132 4.07 -6.68 8.30
N ASP A 133 5.41 -6.56 8.28
CA ASP A 133 6.20 -6.95 9.44
C ASP A 133 7.32 -5.96 9.81
N ASN A 134 7.59 -5.85 11.09
CA ASN A 134 8.69 -5.03 11.64
C ASN A 134 8.66 -3.55 11.21
N ASN A 135 7.49 -2.98 10.97
CA ASN A 135 7.35 -1.57 10.62
C ASN A 135 7.07 -0.72 11.86
N ILE A 136 7.37 0.57 11.75
CA ILE A 136 7.02 1.62 12.70
C ILE A 136 6.07 2.59 12.00
N LEU A 137 4.80 2.60 12.46
CA LEU A 137 3.70 3.37 11.88
C LEU A 137 3.27 4.43 12.90
N LEU A 138 3.65 5.69 12.70
CA LEU A 138 3.48 6.75 13.69
C LEU A 138 2.43 7.80 13.31
N SER A 139 1.92 7.79 12.08
CA SER A 139 0.89 8.75 11.68
C SER A 139 -0.44 8.52 12.39
N GLU A 140 -1.30 9.53 12.42
CA GLU A 140 -2.62 9.47 13.06
C GLU A 140 -3.49 8.31 12.54
N ALA A 141 -3.40 8.02 11.25
CA ALA A 141 -3.98 6.83 10.62
C ALA A 141 -2.85 5.95 10.10
N SER A 142 -2.65 4.80 10.74
CA SER A 142 -1.54 3.90 10.43
C SER A 142 -1.85 2.95 9.29
N LEU A 143 -3.01 2.29 9.31
CA LEU A 143 -3.31 1.24 8.33
C LEU A 143 -4.78 1.23 7.97
N ARG A 144 -5.05 1.12 6.69
CA ARG A 144 -6.37 0.77 6.16
C ARG A 144 -6.28 -0.53 5.38
N MET A 145 -7.13 -1.47 5.74
CA MET A 145 -7.28 -2.74 5.03
C MET A 145 -8.66 -2.82 4.41
N ALA A 146 -8.73 -2.85 3.10
CA ALA A 146 -9.92 -3.13 2.29
C ALA A 146 -9.66 -4.36 1.42
N THR A 147 -9.16 -5.43 2.03
CA THR A 147 -8.60 -6.61 1.39
C THR A 147 -8.82 -7.84 2.26
N GLN A 148 -8.22 -8.95 1.91
CA GLN A 148 -8.17 -10.16 2.73
C GLN A 148 -6.76 -10.75 2.76
N GLY A 149 -6.49 -11.63 3.75
CA GLY A 149 -5.24 -12.38 3.82
C GLY A 149 -4.02 -11.56 4.19
N VAL A 150 -4.18 -10.59 5.12
CA VAL A 150 -3.07 -9.78 5.65
C VAL A 150 -2.52 -10.40 6.92
N ALA A 151 -1.21 -10.57 7.01
CA ALA A 151 -0.52 -10.91 8.24
C ALA A 151 0.28 -9.70 8.75
N MET A 152 -0.03 -9.25 9.96
CA MET A 152 0.68 -8.18 10.66
C MET A 152 1.52 -8.76 11.80
N VAL A 153 2.82 -8.59 11.71
CA VAL A 153 3.76 -9.26 12.64
C VAL A 153 4.84 -8.29 13.12
N HIS A 154 5.01 -8.18 14.44
CA HIS A 154 6.07 -7.37 15.05
C HIS A 154 6.10 -5.89 14.63
N ASN A 155 4.95 -5.25 14.41
CA ASN A 155 4.89 -3.83 14.11
C ASN A 155 4.64 -3.00 15.37
N LEU A 156 5.13 -1.75 15.36
CA LEU A 156 4.69 -0.70 16.28
C LEU A 156 3.66 0.17 15.55
N ILE A 157 2.45 0.26 16.08
CA ILE A 157 1.32 0.95 15.47
C ILE A 157 0.80 1.99 16.45
N CYS A 158 0.97 3.27 16.13
CA CYS A 158 0.62 4.40 16.99
C CYS A 158 -0.63 5.18 16.52
N GLY A 159 -1.20 4.83 15.39
CA GLY A 159 -2.39 5.45 14.83
C GLY A 159 -3.54 4.46 14.61
N ALA A 160 -4.61 4.96 14.04
CA ALA A 160 -5.78 4.15 13.75
C ALA A 160 -5.49 3.01 12.77
N LEU A 161 -6.04 1.84 13.07
CA LEU A 161 -6.13 0.72 12.18
C LEU A 161 -7.58 0.55 11.75
N THR A 162 -7.84 0.55 10.48
CA THR A 162 -9.20 0.47 9.93
C THR A 162 -9.32 -0.73 9.02
N CYS A 163 -10.22 -1.63 9.37
CA CYS A 163 -10.67 -2.70 8.48
C CYS A 163 -12.01 -2.27 7.92
N VAL A 164 -12.12 -2.16 6.63
CA VAL A 164 -13.37 -1.74 5.98
C VAL A 164 -13.83 -2.82 5.03
N GLY A 165 -15.14 -3.05 5.03
CA GLY A 165 -15.76 -3.72 3.91
C GLY A 165 -15.42 -2.96 2.63
N ASP A 166 -15.24 -3.68 1.55
CA ASP A 166 -15.04 -3.00 0.28
C ASP A 166 -16.32 -2.21 -0.04
N GLY A 167 -16.33 -0.93 0.12
CA GLY A 167 -17.44 -0.07 -0.30
C GLY A 167 -17.74 -0.15 -1.81
N THR A 168 -17.23 -1.15 -2.46
CA THR A 168 -17.18 -1.32 -3.92
C THR A 168 -18.14 -2.41 -4.41
N GLY A 169 -18.86 -3.05 -3.49
CA GLY A 169 -19.75 -4.16 -3.81
C GLY A 169 -18.99 -5.43 -4.24
N PRO A 170 -19.69 -6.44 -4.71
CA PRO A 170 -19.06 -7.70 -5.10
C PRO A 170 -18.24 -7.51 -6.38
N ARG A 171 -16.99 -7.09 -6.23
CA ARG A 171 -16.06 -7.02 -7.36
C ARG A 171 -15.43 -8.39 -7.59
N TYR A 172 -15.54 -8.87 -8.80
CA TYR A 172 -14.72 -9.98 -9.25
C TYR A 172 -13.32 -9.46 -9.52
N THR A 173 -12.39 -9.84 -8.66
CA THR A 173 -11.00 -9.41 -8.73
C THR A 173 -10.13 -10.57 -9.18
N PRO A 174 -9.12 -10.34 -10.04
CA PRO A 174 -8.20 -11.39 -10.45
C PRO A 174 -7.49 -12.01 -9.26
N TYR A 175 -7.40 -13.33 -9.27
CA TYR A 175 -6.52 -14.11 -8.41
C TYR A 175 -5.43 -14.71 -9.29
N HIS A 176 -4.19 -14.42 -8.97
CA HIS A 176 -3.04 -14.80 -9.77
C HIS A 176 -2.49 -16.17 -9.35
N ILE A 177 -1.93 -16.87 -10.30
CA ILE A 177 -1.09 -18.03 -9.99
C ILE A 177 0.05 -17.54 -9.09
N PRO A 178 0.36 -18.23 -7.98
CA PRO A 178 1.41 -17.80 -7.07
C PRO A 178 2.73 -17.48 -7.79
N HIS A 179 3.29 -16.31 -7.48
CA HIS A 179 4.55 -15.82 -8.04
C HIS A 179 4.53 -15.59 -9.57
N ARG A 180 3.36 -15.31 -10.12
CA ARG A 180 3.14 -15.05 -11.54
C ARG A 180 2.13 -13.93 -11.76
N THR A 181 2.12 -13.40 -12.97
CA THR A 181 1.12 -12.41 -13.39
C THR A 181 -0.11 -13.04 -14.04
N GLU A 182 -0.04 -14.31 -14.40
CA GLU A 182 -1.15 -15.02 -15.02
C GLU A 182 -2.32 -15.18 -14.07
N VAL A 183 -3.49 -14.87 -14.56
CA VAL A 183 -4.73 -14.98 -13.80
C VAL A 183 -5.15 -16.44 -13.70
N MET A 184 -5.30 -16.94 -12.49
CA MET A 184 -5.82 -18.26 -12.19
C MET A 184 -7.35 -18.27 -12.26
N GLY A 185 -7.98 -17.18 -11.84
CA GLY A 185 -9.42 -17.04 -11.81
C GLY A 185 -9.85 -15.67 -11.30
N PHE A 186 -11.15 -15.50 -11.16
CA PHE A 186 -11.73 -14.26 -10.61
C PHE A 186 -12.56 -14.62 -9.39
N MET A 187 -12.35 -13.90 -8.31
CA MET A 187 -13.03 -14.12 -7.05
C MET A 187 -13.52 -12.79 -6.47
N THR A 188 -14.56 -12.86 -5.67
CA THR A 188 -14.98 -11.74 -4.83
C THR A 188 -14.09 -11.68 -3.60
N ILE A 189 -13.69 -10.48 -3.20
CA ILE A 189 -13.03 -10.26 -1.93
C ILE A 189 -14.07 -10.42 -0.80
N LEU A 190 -13.84 -11.37 0.07
CA LEU A 190 -14.76 -11.68 1.16
C LEU A 190 -14.36 -11.00 2.48
N HIS A 191 -13.18 -10.38 2.51
CA HIS A 191 -12.52 -9.90 3.72
C HIS A 191 -12.25 -11.00 4.75
N GLY A 192 -11.32 -10.74 5.65
CA GLY A 192 -10.94 -11.69 6.69
C GLY A 192 -9.68 -12.47 6.33
N ASP A 193 -9.43 -13.54 7.07
CA ASP A 193 -8.15 -14.25 7.15
C ASP A 193 -6.98 -13.31 7.51
N ASP A 194 -7.28 -12.25 8.28
CA ASP A 194 -6.28 -11.32 8.76
C ASP A 194 -5.71 -11.80 10.08
N ARG A 195 -4.41 -11.73 10.24
CA ARG A 195 -3.69 -12.30 11.37
C ARG A 195 -2.76 -11.28 12.00
N PHE A 196 -2.78 -11.20 13.32
CA PHE A 196 -2.00 -10.24 14.10
C PHE A 196 -1.15 -10.99 15.13
N TYR A 197 0.17 -10.87 15.03
CA TYR A 197 1.11 -11.50 15.95
C TYR A 197 2.13 -10.51 16.48
N ASN A 198 2.28 -10.46 17.79
CA ASN A 198 3.36 -9.72 18.48
C ASN A 198 3.49 -8.25 18.04
N ASN A 199 2.37 -7.58 17.71
CA ASN A 199 2.38 -6.16 17.43
C ASN A 199 2.22 -5.36 18.73
N ILE A 200 2.76 -4.15 18.74
CA ILE A 200 2.54 -3.17 19.80
C ILE A 200 1.59 -2.11 19.28
N PHE A 201 0.44 -1.97 19.92
CA PHE A 201 -0.54 -0.94 19.63
C PHE A 201 -0.44 0.14 20.70
N VAL A 202 -0.19 1.38 20.28
CA VAL A 202 -0.16 2.54 21.17
C VAL A 202 -1.39 3.38 20.91
N GLN A 203 -2.28 3.42 21.88
CA GLN A 203 -3.44 4.29 21.81
C GLN A 203 -3.05 5.73 22.13
N LYS A 204 -3.33 6.65 21.21
CA LYS A 204 -3.27 8.08 21.48
C LYS A 204 -4.64 8.52 21.99
N TRP A 205 -4.64 9.24 23.10
CA TRP A 205 -5.83 9.80 23.72
C TRP A 205 -6.32 11.04 22.98
#